data_b1481e750086966b6d414b5e9bdc8f71
#
_entry.id   b1481e750086966b6d414b5e9bdc8f71
#
_cell.length_a   1.000
_cell.length_b   1.000
_cell.length_c   1.000
_cell.angle_alpha   90.00
_cell.angle_beta   90.00
_cell.angle_gamma   90.00
#
_symmetry.space_group_name_H-M   'P 1'
#
loop_
_entity.id
_entity.type
_entity.pdbx_description
1 polymer ?
#
loop_
_entity_poly.entity_id
_entity_poly.type
_entity_poly.pdbx_seq_one_letter_code
_entity_poly.pdbx_strand_id
1 'polypeptide(L)'
;MGVGLEGGDEPVGPKGNHAESCPPPLLPFTGGLPHKPRATDFGCSGQHEQHNGLENTDRFTRNTHAAIMPAGNAAGCRTVGGGMERIGFLSFGHWGPGQGSRTRTAADALLQGIELAVAAEELGVDGAFFRVHHFARQQASPFPLLSAIAARTSRIEIGTGVIDMRYENPLYMAEEAAAADLISGGRLQLGISRGSPEPAREGASAFGYSPQPGETDADMARRHTAAFRQAITGAGVAQADPRYAGGATGLLPVQPQSPGLAERIWWGAGTRKTAVWAAELGMNLMSSTLLTEDTGVPFHELQAEQIQRFREAWAAAGHAHVPRVSVSRSVLPIVDEEDNYYFAGSALRDGRDQVGVIDGLTARFGKSYVGAPDLLAEQLAADTAVQAADTLLLTVPNQLGVDFNAKLLGNIVQFVAPALGWSR
;
A
#
# COMPACT_ATOMS: atom_id res chain seq x y z
N MET A 1 -40.82 61.32 -13.32
CA MET A 1 -41.96 60.56 -12.81
C MET A 1 -41.41 59.21 -12.45
N GLY A 2 -40.99 58.89 -11.25
CA GLY A 2 -41.84 58.70 -10.05
C GLY A 2 -42.06 57.21 -9.94
N VAL A 3 -41.62 56.62 -8.95
CA VAL A 3 -41.85 56.10 -7.62
C VAL A 3 -41.13 54.72 -7.55
N GLY A 4 -40.21 54.26 -6.73
CA GLY A 4 -40.13 54.25 -5.31
C GLY A 4 -40.88 53.07 -4.66
N LEU A 5 -40.17 52.14 -3.95
CA LEU A 5 -40.56 51.37 -2.75
C LEU A 5 -39.56 50.23 -2.60
N GLU A 6 -38.64 50.32 -1.65
CA GLU A 6 -38.66 49.83 -0.26
C GLU A 6 -38.98 48.36 -0.10
N GLY A 7 -37.98 47.64 0.47
CA GLY A 7 -38.18 46.97 1.72
C GLY A 7 -37.85 45.51 1.76
N GLY A 8 -36.96 45.13 2.64
CA GLY A 8 -36.98 43.82 3.25
C GLY A 8 -35.62 43.12 3.39
N ASP A 9 -34.79 43.62 4.29
CA ASP A 9 -33.72 42.80 4.89
C ASP A 9 -34.32 41.71 5.76
N GLU A 10 -34.16 40.46 5.37
CA GLU A 10 -34.27 39.32 6.29
C GLU A 10 -32.88 38.82 6.70
N PRO A 11 -32.65 38.60 7.99
CA PRO A 11 -31.35 38.14 8.47
C PRO A 11 -31.13 36.66 8.12
N VAL A 12 -30.08 36.38 7.36
CA VAL A 12 -29.58 35.03 7.12
C VAL A 12 -29.01 34.51 8.42
N GLY A 13 -29.69 33.53 9.02
CA GLY A 13 -29.22 32.74 10.15
C GLY A 13 -27.99 31.91 9.81
N PRO A 14 -27.16 31.54 10.78
CA PRO A 14 -25.93 30.82 10.52
C PRO A 14 -26.21 29.41 9.97
N LYS A 15 -25.68 29.12 8.80
CA LYS A 15 -25.67 27.77 8.21
C LYS A 15 -24.87 26.87 9.13
N GLY A 16 -25.53 25.85 9.64
CA GLY A 16 -24.93 24.81 10.48
C GLY A 16 -23.77 24.13 9.77
N ASN A 17 -22.66 24.00 10.49
CA ASN A 17 -21.54 23.16 10.12
C ASN A 17 -22.01 21.70 10.05
N HIS A 18 -22.23 21.21 8.84
CA HIS A 18 -22.21 19.76 8.62
C HIS A 18 -20.76 19.33 8.71
N ALA A 19 -20.42 18.69 9.83
CA ALA A 19 -19.18 17.95 9.98
C ALA A 19 -19.18 16.83 8.93
N GLU A 20 -18.28 16.93 7.96
CA GLU A 20 -17.98 15.86 7.00
C GLU A 20 -17.53 14.63 7.78
N SER A 21 -18.31 13.55 7.68
CA SER A 21 -17.96 12.26 8.24
C SER A 21 -16.87 11.63 7.37
N CYS A 22 -15.61 11.77 7.80
CA CYS A 22 -14.58 10.79 7.45
C CYS A 22 -15.09 9.40 7.88
N PRO A 23 -14.83 8.34 7.11
CA PRO A 23 -15.10 6.99 7.59
C PRO A 23 -14.39 6.84 8.93
N PRO A 24 -15.04 6.26 9.95
CA PRO A 24 -14.46 6.18 11.27
C PRO A 24 -13.13 5.45 11.20
N PRO A 25 -12.08 5.96 11.86
CA PRO A 25 -10.88 5.18 12.08
C PRO A 25 -11.31 3.90 12.80
N LEU A 26 -10.66 2.79 12.50
CA LEU A 26 -10.78 1.56 13.29
C LEU A 26 -10.68 1.96 14.76
N LEU A 27 -11.72 1.74 15.51
CA LEU A 27 -12.16 2.44 16.71
C LEU A 27 -11.16 2.47 17.87
N PRO A 28 -11.25 3.46 18.75
CA PRO A 28 -10.73 3.31 20.10
C PRO A 28 -11.61 2.31 20.86
N PHE A 29 -10.99 1.23 21.31
CA PHE A 29 -11.59 0.24 22.18
C PHE A 29 -11.98 0.89 23.53
N THR A 30 -13.25 0.95 23.83
CA THR A 30 -13.78 1.23 25.17
C THR A 30 -14.19 -0.10 25.82
N GLY A 31 -13.22 -0.82 26.33
CA GLY A 31 -13.44 -2.00 27.17
C GLY A 31 -12.30 -2.12 28.17
N GLY A 32 -12.62 -2.02 29.47
CA GLY A 32 -11.64 -2.11 30.54
C GLY A 32 -11.00 -3.49 30.60
N LEU A 33 -9.68 -3.53 30.67
CA LEU A 33 -8.89 -4.74 30.86
C LEU A 33 -8.97 -5.19 32.34
N PRO A 34 -9.13 -6.48 32.61
CA PRO A 34 -8.85 -7.02 33.94
C PRO A 34 -7.34 -7.07 34.19
N HIS A 35 -6.92 -6.64 35.37
CA HIS A 35 -5.55 -6.68 35.84
C HIS A 35 -5.00 -8.11 35.85
N LYS A 36 -3.86 -8.35 35.14
CA LYS A 36 -3.02 -9.53 35.38
C LYS A 36 -2.18 -9.32 36.65
N PRO A 37 -2.00 -10.34 37.50
CA PRO A 37 -1.12 -10.25 38.66
C PRO A 37 0.36 -10.21 38.25
N ARG A 38 1.14 -9.41 38.98
CA ARG A 38 2.59 -9.30 38.86
C ARG A 38 3.26 -10.63 39.18
N ALA A 39 4.15 -11.09 38.31
CA ALA A 39 5.12 -12.12 38.60
C ALA A 39 6.30 -11.50 39.37
N THR A 40 6.64 -12.13 40.46
CA THR A 40 7.71 -11.79 41.41
C THR A 40 9.10 -12.10 40.81
N ASP A 41 10.04 -11.24 41.20
CA ASP A 41 11.49 -11.32 40.95
C ASP A 41 12.08 -12.70 41.27
N PHE A 42 12.92 -13.21 40.36
CA PHE A 42 14.04 -14.08 40.73
C PHE A 42 15.31 -13.51 40.07
N GLY A 43 16.16 -13.00 40.94
CA GLY A 43 17.51 -12.64 40.58
C GLY A 43 18.41 -13.86 40.43
N CYS A 44 19.36 -13.81 39.54
CA CYS A 44 20.59 -14.55 39.63
C CYS A 44 21.76 -13.80 38.98
N SER A 45 22.77 -13.69 39.79
CA SER A 45 24.05 -13.01 39.65
C SER A 45 25.06 -13.75 38.74
N GLY A 46 25.84 -12.96 38.03
CA GLY A 46 27.31 -13.13 37.94
C GLY A 46 27.85 -14.10 36.90
N GLN A 47 28.63 -13.66 35.97
CA GLN A 47 30.10 -13.57 36.04
C GLN A 47 30.68 -13.10 34.70
N HIS A 48 31.71 -12.26 34.83
CA HIS A 48 32.63 -11.85 33.76
C HIS A 48 33.50 -13.02 33.29
N GLU A 49 33.75 -13.08 31.98
CA GLU A 49 35.06 -13.51 31.48
C GLU A 49 35.44 -12.74 30.21
N GLN A 50 36.58 -12.06 30.30
CA GLN A 50 37.33 -11.48 29.20
C GLN A 50 38.12 -12.56 28.51
N HIS A 51 38.20 -12.59 27.19
CA HIS A 51 39.38 -13.07 26.51
C HIS A 51 39.67 -12.27 25.23
N ASN A 52 40.93 -11.84 25.19
CA ASN A 52 41.62 -11.16 24.13
C ASN A 52 41.90 -12.04 22.92
N GLY A 53 42.00 -11.37 21.75
CA GLY A 53 43.22 -11.58 20.99
C GLY A 53 43.10 -12.06 19.54
N LEU A 54 43.59 -11.20 18.66
CA LEU A 54 44.42 -11.47 17.48
C LEU A 54 43.78 -11.77 16.13
N GLU A 55 43.88 -10.76 15.28
CA GLU A 55 44.43 -10.77 13.90
C GLU A 55 44.29 -12.04 13.06
N ASN A 56 43.69 -11.94 11.89
CA ASN A 56 44.40 -12.31 10.68
C ASN A 56 43.82 -11.67 9.39
N THR A 57 44.76 -11.19 8.63
CA THR A 57 44.71 -10.55 7.32
C THR A 57 44.43 -11.54 6.19
N ASP A 58 43.92 -10.99 5.09
CA ASP A 58 44.09 -11.40 3.69
C ASP A 58 43.62 -12.79 3.22
N ARG A 59 42.62 -12.72 2.31
CA ARG A 59 42.77 -13.28 0.96
C ARG A 59 41.62 -12.86 0.01
N PHE A 60 41.92 -11.88 -0.83
CA PHE A 60 41.27 -11.76 -2.13
C PHE A 60 41.72 -12.92 -3.02
N THR A 61 40.79 -13.75 -3.45
CA THR A 61 40.98 -14.59 -4.63
C THR A 61 39.85 -14.39 -5.60
N ARG A 62 40.25 -13.95 -6.78
CA ARG A 62 39.47 -13.82 -8.01
C ARG A 62 38.78 -15.17 -8.31
N ASN A 63 37.52 -15.11 -8.70
CA ASN A 63 36.96 -16.18 -9.50
C ASN A 63 36.23 -15.62 -10.73
N THR A 64 36.57 -16.22 -11.81
CA THR A 64 36.35 -15.96 -13.22
C THR A 64 34.86 -16.10 -13.63
N HIS A 65 34.49 -15.26 -14.59
CA HIS A 65 33.24 -15.29 -15.35
C HIS A 65 32.90 -16.71 -15.88
N ALA A 66 31.68 -17.15 -15.57
CA ALA A 66 30.98 -18.13 -16.40
C ALA A 66 29.68 -17.46 -16.87
N ALA A 67 29.63 -17.24 -18.18
CA ALA A 67 28.42 -16.75 -18.87
C ALA A 67 27.37 -17.86 -18.88
N ILE A 68 26.23 -17.65 -18.23
CA ILE A 68 25.05 -18.49 -18.37
C ILE A 68 24.13 -17.83 -19.39
N MET A 69 23.96 -18.52 -20.53
CA MET A 69 22.98 -18.16 -21.56
C MET A 69 21.55 -18.30 -20.99
N PRO A 70 20.62 -17.39 -21.31
CA PRO A 70 19.23 -17.56 -20.91
C PRO A 70 18.56 -18.63 -21.76
N ALA A 71 17.94 -19.60 -21.07
CA ALA A 71 17.02 -20.56 -21.69
C ALA A 71 15.78 -19.80 -22.17
N GLY A 72 15.43 -19.98 -23.45
CA GLY A 72 14.28 -19.35 -24.07
C GLY A 72 12.97 -19.75 -23.38
N ASN A 73 12.24 -18.75 -22.91
CA ASN A 73 10.87 -18.90 -22.44
C ASN A 73 9.93 -19.00 -23.62
N ALA A 74 9.37 -20.18 -23.85
CA ALA A 74 8.19 -20.36 -24.67
C ALA A 74 7.02 -19.64 -23.97
N ALA A 75 6.51 -18.58 -24.59
CA ALA A 75 5.28 -17.90 -24.18
C ALA A 75 4.10 -18.86 -24.37
N GLY A 76 3.82 -19.66 -23.35
CA GLY A 76 2.57 -20.41 -23.23
C GLY A 76 1.43 -19.44 -22.89
N CYS A 77 0.42 -19.39 -23.73
CA CYS A 77 -0.86 -18.77 -23.47
C CYS A 77 -1.41 -19.33 -22.14
N ARG A 78 -1.30 -18.56 -21.02
CA ARG A 78 -1.92 -18.95 -19.75
C ARG A 78 -3.43 -18.77 -19.88
N THR A 79 -4.14 -19.85 -19.77
CA THR A 79 -5.59 -19.88 -19.61
C THR A 79 -6.00 -19.10 -18.36
N VAL A 80 -7.00 -18.25 -18.49
CA VAL A 80 -7.68 -17.51 -17.40
C VAL A 80 -8.30 -18.55 -16.45
N GLY A 81 -7.66 -18.77 -15.29
CA GLY A 81 -8.07 -19.79 -14.31
C GLY A 81 -6.92 -20.16 -13.34
N GLY A 82 -6.03 -19.21 -13.00
CA GLY A 82 -5.01 -19.41 -11.97
C GLY A 82 -5.53 -19.00 -10.61
N GLY A 83 -5.32 -19.83 -9.56
CA GLY A 83 -5.57 -19.48 -8.17
C GLY A 83 -4.76 -18.27 -7.72
N MET A 84 -4.96 -17.81 -6.48
CA MET A 84 -4.23 -16.70 -5.86
C MET A 84 -2.71 -16.98 -5.90
N GLU A 85 -1.98 -16.11 -6.59
CA GLU A 85 -0.52 -16.30 -6.77
C GLU A 85 0.27 -15.72 -5.59
N ARG A 86 -0.20 -14.61 -5.00
CA ARG A 86 0.52 -13.88 -3.94
C ARG A 86 -0.41 -13.37 -2.86
N ILE A 87 0.07 -13.46 -1.63
CA ILE A 87 -0.58 -12.86 -0.47
C ILE A 87 0.41 -11.90 0.18
N GLY A 88 -0.01 -10.65 0.37
CA GLY A 88 0.73 -9.63 1.09
C GLY A 88 -0.09 -9.03 2.22
N PHE A 89 0.56 -8.32 3.14
CA PHE A 89 -0.16 -7.47 4.08
C PHE A 89 -0.13 -6.00 3.66
N LEU A 90 -1.16 -5.25 4.05
CA LEU A 90 -1.25 -3.79 3.90
C LEU A 90 -1.42 -3.17 5.28
N SER A 91 -0.42 -2.43 5.74
CA SER A 91 -0.47 -1.67 6.98
C SER A 91 -0.80 -0.20 6.70
N PHE A 92 -1.77 0.34 7.44
CA PHE A 92 -2.04 1.78 7.41
C PHE A 92 -1.10 2.59 8.29
N GLY A 93 -0.30 1.94 9.14
CA GLY A 93 0.69 2.57 9.99
C GLY A 93 0.11 3.54 11.01
N HIS A 94 -1.13 3.32 11.45
CA HIS A 94 -1.78 4.16 12.47
C HIS A 94 -0.99 4.14 13.77
N TRP A 95 -0.85 5.31 14.39
CA TRP A 95 -0.26 5.44 15.72
C TRP A 95 -1.04 6.42 16.58
N GLY A 96 -1.03 6.18 17.89
CA GLY A 96 -1.69 7.04 18.86
C GLY A 96 -1.87 6.40 20.22
N PRO A 97 -2.19 7.21 21.26
CA PRO A 97 -2.29 6.77 22.65
C PRO A 97 -3.60 6.05 22.97
N GLY A 98 -4.27 5.44 22.01
CA GLY A 98 -5.53 4.70 22.20
C GLY A 98 -5.39 3.58 23.24
N GLN A 99 -6.48 3.27 23.95
CA GLN A 99 -6.52 2.15 24.91
C GLN A 99 -6.26 0.83 24.16
N GLY A 100 -5.33 0.01 24.66
CA GLY A 100 -4.93 -1.25 24.02
C GLY A 100 -3.98 -1.10 22.84
N SER A 101 -3.71 0.14 22.35
CA SER A 101 -2.75 0.34 21.27
C SER A 101 -1.33 0.05 21.74
N ARG A 102 -0.64 -0.82 21.00
CA ARG A 102 0.79 -1.10 21.11
C ARG A 102 1.65 -0.23 20.18
N THR A 103 0.99 0.53 19.29
CA THR A 103 1.62 1.49 18.37
C THR A 103 1.24 2.90 18.81
N ARG A 104 1.94 3.44 19.81
CA ARG A 104 1.56 4.68 20.50
C ARG A 104 2.19 5.92 19.90
N THR A 105 3.36 5.77 19.27
CA THR A 105 4.17 6.83 18.67
C THR A 105 4.45 6.55 17.20
N ALA A 106 4.90 7.57 16.47
CA ALA A 106 5.36 7.39 15.10
C ALA A 106 6.57 6.43 15.01
N ALA A 107 7.46 6.45 16.02
CA ALA A 107 8.57 5.53 16.10
C ALA A 107 8.09 4.08 16.21
N ASP A 108 7.08 3.81 17.07
CA ASP A 108 6.50 2.47 17.18
C ASP A 108 5.94 2.01 15.81
N ALA A 109 5.23 2.87 15.09
CA ALA A 109 4.66 2.52 13.78
C ALA A 109 5.73 2.13 12.76
N LEU A 110 6.86 2.85 12.73
CA LEU A 110 7.97 2.57 11.83
C LEU A 110 8.72 1.30 12.21
N LEU A 111 9.14 1.18 13.49
CA LEU A 111 9.93 0.04 13.96
C LEU A 111 9.12 -1.26 13.91
N GLN A 112 7.85 -1.24 14.36
CA GLN A 112 6.97 -2.40 14.27
C GLN A 112 6.61 -2.76 12.82
N GLY A 113 6.57 -1.78 11.90
CA GLY A 113 6.42 -2.04 10.47
C GLY A 113 7.58 -2.86 9.91
N ILE A 114 8.82 -2.57 10.32
CA ILE A 114 10.01 -3.33 9.94
C ILE A 114 9.94 -4.76 10.51
N GLU A 115 9.67 -4.89 11.81
CA GLU A 115 9.61 -6.21 12.47
C GLU A 115 8.47 -7.08 11.91
N LEU A 116 7.30 -6.49 11.58
CA LEU A 116 6.20 -7.22 10.96
C LEU A 116 6.57 -7.72 9.56
N ALA A 117 7.30 -6.94 8.77
CA ALA A 117 7.75 -7.36 7.46
C ALA A 117 8.74 -8.55 7.53
N VAL A 118 9.64 -8.55 8.54
CA VAL A 118 10.54 -9.69 8.81
C VAL A 118 9.72 -10.93 9.21
N ALA A 119 8.80 -10.79 10.16
CA ALA A 119 7.94 -11.91 10.59
C ALA A 119 7.07 -12.44 9.43
N ALA A 120 6.55 -11.58 8.56
CA ALA A 120 5.78 -11.97 7.40
C ALA A 120 6.63 -12.77 6.39
N GLU A 121 7.88 -12.36 6.15
CA GLU A 121 8.83 -13.13 5.32
C GLU A 121 9.09 -14.53 5.90
N GLU A 122 9.26 -14.66 7.21
CA GLU A 122 9.45 -15.94 7.89
C GLU A 122 8.21 -16.85 7.77
N LEU A 123 7.03 -16.27 7.81
CA LEU A 123 5.76 -16.98 7.57
C LEU A 123 5.55 -17.37 6.10
N GLY A 124 6.35 -16.85 5.17
CA GLY A 124 6.25 -17.11 3.74
C GLY A 124 5.25 -16.21 3.01
N VAL A 125 4.80 -15.11 3.63
CA VAL A 125 3.99 -14.08 3.00
C VAL A 125 4.80 -13.39 1.90
N ASP A 126 4.15 -13.10 0.76
CA ASP A 126 4.84 -12.63 -0.45
C ASP A 126 5.12 -11.13 -0.46
N GLY A 127 4.35 -10.32 0.29
CA GLY A 127 4.47 -8.87 0.20
C GLY A 127 4.18 -8.11 1.49
N ALA A 128 4.93 -7.03 1.72
CA ALA A 128 4.76 -6.06 2.81
C ALA A 128 4.48 -4.68 2.23
N PHE A 129 3.21 -4.24 2.31
CA PHE A 129 2.77 -2.98 1.74
C PHE A 129 2.36 -2.00 2.82
N PHE A 130 2.65 -0.72 2.58
CA PHE A 130 2.38 0.36 3.53
C PHE A 130 1.62 1.48 2.85
N ARG A 131 0.51 1.91 3.48
CA ARG A 131 -0.21 3.10 3.04
C ARG A 131 0.59 4.35 3.38
N VAL A 132 0.57 5.33 2.46
CA VAL A 132 1.15 6.66 2.67
C VAL A 132 0.03 7.67 2.82
N HIS A 133 0.07 8.48 3.89
CA HIS A 133 -0.97 9.48 4.17
C HIS A 133 -0.35 10.69 4.89
N HIS A 134 -0.54 11.87 4.33
CA HIS A 134 0.03 13.09 4.88
C HIS A 134 -0.88 13.71 5.94
N PHE A 135 -0.32 14.53 6.84
CA PHE A 135 -1.03 15.24 7.92
C PHE A 135 -1.85 14.36 8.87
N ALA A 136 -1.77 13.05 8.75
CA ALA A 136 -2.44 12.09 9.61
C ALA A 136 -1.45 11.40 10.56
N ARG A 137 -1.96 10.81 11.64
CA ARG A 137 -1.14 9.92 12.49
C ARG A 137 -0.99 8.54 11.85
N GLN A 138 -0.35 8.54 10.69
CA GLN A 138 -0.05 7.39 9.84
C GLN A 138 1.34 7.53 9.25
N GLN A 139 1.79 6.56 8.46
CA GLN A 139 3.06 6.66 7.75
C GLN A 139 2.93 7.66 6.58
N ALA A 140 3.92 8.55 6.42
CA ALA A 140 3.93 9.56 5.39
C ALA A 140 5.17 9.54 4.48
N SER A 141 6.29 8.96 4.95
CA SER A 141 7.55 8.88 4.19
C SER A 141 7.92 7.42 3.95
N PRO A 142 7.61 6.86 2.77
CA PRO A 142 7.75 5.42 2.55
C PRO A 142 9.19 4.95 2.35
N PHE A 143 10.04 5.69 1.64
CA PHE A 143 11.34 5.19 1.19
C PHE A 143 12.32 4.84 2.32
N PRO A 144 12.46 5.62 3.42
CA PRO A 144 13.27 5.22 4.55
C PRO A 144 12.81 3.91 5.19
N LEU A 145 11.48 3.72 5.34
CA LEU A 145 10.90 2.49 5.88
C LEU A 145 11.16 1.30 4.96
N LEU A 146 10.86 1.44 3.65
CA LEU A 146 11.04 0.37 2.67
C LEU A 146 12.52 -0.02 2.55
N SER A 147 13.45 0.95 2.57
CA SER A 147 14.89 0.68 2.55
C SER A 147 15.36 -0.08 3.80
N ALA A 148 14.84 0.28 4.98
CA ALA A 148 15.13 -0.44 6.22
C ALA A 148 14.61 -1.89 6.18
N ILE A 149 13.40 -2.11 5.67
CA ILE A 149 12.83 -3.45 5.47
C ILE A 149 13.66 -4.22 4.43
N ALA A 150 14.04 -3.59 3.31
CA ALA A 150 14.86 -4.19 2.27
C ALA A 150 16.18 -4.76 2.82
N ALA A 151 16.83 -4.01 3.73
CA ALA A 151 18.08 -4.41 4.37
C ALA A 151 17.92 -5.55 5.40
N ARG A 152 16.69 -5.81 5.88
CA ARG A 152 16.37 -6.83 6.89
C ARG A 152 15.74 -8.09 6.30
N THR A 153 15.36 -8.07 5.03
CA THR A 153 14.62 -9.12 4.32
C THR A 153 15.33 -9.48 3.02
N SER A 154 15.01 -10.64 2.45
CA SER A 154 15.69 -11.16 1.26
C SER A 154 14.74 -11.59 0.13
N ARG A 155 13.47 -11.87 0.41
CA ARG A 155 12.50 -12.43 -0.54
C ARG A 155 11.21 -11.63 -0.66
N ILE A 156 10.67 -11.16 0.47
CA ILE A 156 9.38 -10.48 0.50
C ILE A 156 9.39 -9.23 -0.40
N GLU A 157 8.37 -9.08 -1.24
CA GLU A 157 8.12 -7.84 -1.97
C GLU A 157 7.82 -6.72 -0.97
N ILE A 158 8.35 -5.54 -1.22
CA ILE A 158 8.10 -4.36 -0.39
C ILE A 158 7.42 -3.29 -1.22
N GLY A 159 6.45 -2.59 -0.66
CA GLY A 159 5.72 -1.65 -1.50
C GLY A 159 4.86 -0.64 -0.77
N THR A 160 4.20 0.18 -1.55
CA THR A 160 3.24 1.16 -1.07
C THR A 160 1.84 0.87 -1.59
N GLY A 161 0.86 1.13 -0.76
CA GLY A 161 -0.53 0.97 -1.13
C GLY A 161 -1.40 2.12 -0.60
N VAL A 162 -1.19 3.34 -1.13
CA VAL A 162 -0.38 3.90 -2.22
C VAL A 162 0.23 5.26 -1.85
N ILE A 163 1.18 5.77 -2.64
CA ILE A 163 1.67 7.15 -2.55
C ILE A 163 0.71 8.10 -3.28
N ASP A 164 0.49 9.27 -2.70
CA ASP A 164 -0.27 10.35 -3.31
C ASP A 164 0.63 11.24 -4.17
N MET A 165 0.51 11.15 -5.49
CA MET A 165 1.35 11.88 -6.43
C MET A 165 1.15 13.40 -6.42
N ARG A 166 0.16 13.91 -5.70
CA ARG A 166 -0.01 15.36 -5.51
C ARG A 166 1.07 15.96 -4.62
N TYR A 167 1.63 15.16 -3.71
CA TYR A 167 2.62 15.59 -2.71
C TYR A 167 4.07 15.35 -3.13
N GLU A 168 4.30 14.61 -4.22
CA GLU A 168 5.63 14.13 -4.58
C GLU A 168 6.36 15.04 -5.56
N ASN A 169 7.66 15.27 -5.32
CA ASN A 169 8.54 15.72 -6.37
C ASN A 169 8.89 14.53 -7.28
N PRO A 170 8.50 14.53 -8.57
CA PRO A 170 8.67 13.36 -9.42
C PRO A 170 10.12 12.90 -9.60
N LEU A 171 11.07 13.82 -9.59
CA LEU A 171 12.49 13.50 -9.82
C LEU A 171 13.14 12.98 -8.53
N TYR A 172 12.89 13.61 -7.37
CA TYR A 172 13.33 13.05 -6.08
C TYR A 172 12.75 11.66 -5.84
N MET A 173 11.46 11.50 -6.13
CA MET A 173 10.80 10.19 -6.01
C MET A 173 11.44 9.13 -6.92
N ALA A 174 11.90 9.52 -8.12
CA ALA A 174 12.59 8.60 -9.03
C ALA A 174 13.95 8.16 -8.47
N GLU A 175 14.72 9.07 -7.87
CA GLU A 175 15.99 8.77 -7.20
C GLU A 175 15.79 7.85 -5.99
N GLU A 176 14.85 8.17 -5.11
CA GLU A 176 14.55 7.40 -3.90
C GLU A 176 13.98 6.01 -4.22
N ALA A 177 13.07 5.93 -5.20
CA ALA A 177 12.50 4.66 -5.63
C ALA A 177 13.57 3.74 -6.24
N ALA A 178 14.43 4.28 -7.10
CA ALA A 178 15.51 3.50 -7.69
C ALA A 178 16.53 3.05 -6.63
N ALA A 179 16.89 3.93 -5.67
CA ALA A 179 17.78 3.56 -4.57
C ALA A 179 17.17 2.46 -3.68
N ALA A 180 15.90 2.58 -3.29
CA ALA A 180 15.19 1.57 -2.49
C ALA A 180 15.07 0.24 -3.25
N ASP A 181 14.82 0.28 -4.55
CA ASP A 181 14.73 -0.91 -5.39
C ASP A 181 16.07 -1.63 -5.54
N LEU A 182 17.16 -0.90 -5.74
CA LEU A 182 18.52 -1.45 -5.77
C LEU A 182 18.92 -2.08 -4.42
N ILE A 183 18.61 -1.43 -3.29
CA ILE A 183 18.84 -1.98 -1.95
C ILE A 183 18.06 -3.28 -1.77
N SER A 184 16.83 -3.33 -2.27
CA SER A 184 15.97 -4.51 -2.16
C SER A 184 16.35 -5.64 -3.13
N GLY A 185 17.22 -5.39 -4.12
CA GLY A 185 17.53 -6.34 -5.18
C GLY A 185 16.36 -6.54 -6.16
N GLY A 186 15.59 -5.48 -6.44
CA GLY A 186 14.51 -5.50 -7.43
C GLY A 186 13.16 -5.98 -6.88
N ARG A 187 12.92 -5.89 -5.54
CA ARG A 187 11.68 -6.34 -4.88
C ARG A 187 10.67 -5.21 -4.64
N LEU A 188 10.98 -3.98 -5.03
CA LEU A 188 10.08 -2.85 -4.83
C LEU A 188 8.85 -2.94 -5.74
N GLN A 189 7.66 -2.85 -5.16
CA GLN A 189 6.36 -2.78 -5.81
C GLN A 189 5.72 -1.43 -5.48
N LEU A 190 5.89 -0.43 -6.35
CA LEU A 190 5.57 0.94 -6.00
C LEU A 190 4.15 1.32 -6.44
N GLY A 191 3.23 1.32 -5.48
CA GLY A 191 1.85 1.78 -5.67
C GLY A 191 1.74 3.30 -5.56
N ILE A 192 1.16 3.92 -6.57
CA ILE A 192 0.91 5.36 -6.65
C ILE A 192 -0.54 5.64 -7.03
N SER A 193 -1.04 6.82 -6.73
CA SER A 193 -2.39 7.25 -7.13
C SER A 193 -2.54 8.78 -7.15
N ARG A 194 -3.75 9.23 -7.46
CA ARG A 194 -4.15 10.62 -7.21
C ARG A 194 -4.22 10.97 -5.71
N GLY A 195 -4.26 9.95 -4.84
CA GLY A 195 -4.49 10.10 -3.42
C GLY A 195 -5.97 10.08 -3.02
N SER A 196 -6.19 10.17 -1.73
CA SER A 196 -7.50 10.25 -1.09
C SER A 196 -7.61 11.58 -0.33
N PRO A 197 -8.79 11.96 0.18
CA PRO A 197 -8.92 13.11 1.06
C PRO A 197 -7.96 13.05 2.23
N GLU A 198 -7.31 14.18 2.50
CA GLU A 198 -6.37 14.38 3.60
C GLU A 198 -6.97 15.27 4.68
N PRO A 199 -6.51 15.18 5.95
CA PRO A 199 -6.97 16.07 7.00
C PRO A 199 -6.67 17.56 6.73
N ALA A 200 -5.62 17.85 5.95
CA ALA A 200 -5.26 19.22 5.58
C ALA A 200 -6.00 19.66 4.33
N ARG A 201 -6.66 20.83 4.41
CA ARG A 201 -7.21 21.49 3.24
C ARG A 201 -6.05 21.98 2.37
N GLU A 202 -6.08 21.63 1.05
CA GLU A 202 -5.03 22.02 0.10
C GLU A 202 -3.60 21.63 0.57
N GLY A 203 -3.49 20.45 1.20
CA GLY A 203 -2.24 19.99 1.82
C GLY A 203 -1.05 19.95 0.87
N ALA A 204 -1.25 19.61 -0.40
CA ALA A 204 -0.18 19.58 -1.40
C ALA A 204 0.46 20.96 -1.61
N SER A 205 -0.30 22.05 -1.47
CA SER A 205 0.25 23.42 -1.59
C SER A 205 1.24 23.76 -0.48
N ALA A 206 1.10 23.17 0.69
CA ALA A 206 2.08 23.32 1.78
C ALA A 206 3.42 22.66 1.45
N PHE A 207 3.43 21.66 0.55
CA PHE A 207 4.64 21.02 -0.02
C PHE A 207 5.16 21.76 -1.27
N GLY A 208 4.53 22.87 -1.66
CA GLY A 208 4.91 23.65 -2.83
C GLY A 208 4.27 23.20 -4.14
N TYR A 209 3.26 22.34 -4.10
CA TYR A 209 2.59 21.82 -5.28
C TYR A 209 1.16 22.32 -5.37
N SER A 210 0.83 22.95 -6.50
CA SER A 210 -0.53 23.40 -6.82
C SER A 210 -0.84 23.06 -8.27
N PRO A 211 -2.12 22.80 -8.59
CA PRO A 211 -2.54 22.67 -9.97
C PRO A 211 -2.20 23.90 -10.79
N GLN A 212 -1.83 23.70 -12.05
CA GLN A 212 -1.64 24.80 -12.99
C GLN A 212 -2.99 25.44 -13.35
N PRO A 213 -3.03 26.66 -13.91
CA PRO A 213 -4.25 27.25 -14.37
C PRO A 213 -5.04 26.33 -15.30
N GLY A 214 -6.26 25.96 -14.91
CA GLY A 214 -7.13 25.03 -15.63
C GLY A 214 -6.90 23.53 -15.35
N GLU A 215 -5.88 23.18 -14.54
CA GLU A 215 -5.72 21.80 -14.04
C GLU A 215 -6.58 21.54 -12.81
N THR A 216 -7.01 20.29 -12.66
CA THR A 216 -7.53 19.75 -11.41
C THR A 216 -6.38 19.09 -10.61
N ASP A 217 -6.61 18.77 -9.32
CA ASP A 217 -5.71 17.93 -8.52
C ASP A 217 -5.38 16.59 -9.19
N ALA A 218 -6.36 16.01 -9.89
CA ALA A 218 -6.17 14.78 -10.64
C ALA A 218 -5.23 14.97 -11.84
N ASP A 219 -5.29 16.09 -12.51
CA ASP A 219 -4.41 16.40 -13.65
C ASP A 219 -2.98 16.66 -13.16
N MET A 220 -2.81 17.37 -12.03
CA MET A 220 -1.51 17.55 -11.39
C MET A 220 -0.89 16.20 -11.01
N ALA A 221 -1.64 15.30 -10.37
CA ALA A 221 -1.16 13.96 -10.02
C ALA A 221 -0.75 13.15 -11.26
N ARG A 222 -1.50 13.25 -12.36
CA ARG A 222 -1.15 12.59 -13.63
C ARG A 222 0.12 13.18 -14.25
N ARG A 223 0.29 14.49 -14.19
CA ARG A 223 1.49 15.18 -14.67
C ARG A 223 2.72 14.76 -13.87
N HIS A 224 2.64 14.68 -12.53
CA HIS A 224 3.71 14.18 -11.67
C HIS A 224 4.00 12.69 -11.98
N THR A 225 2.96 11.88 -12.18
CA THR A 225 3.11 10.47 -12.58
C THR A 225 3.85 10.32 -13.93
N ALA A 226 3.52 11.15 -14.92
CA ALA A 226 4.19 11.11 -16.22
C ALA A 226 5.67 11.47 -16.12
N ALA A 227 6.01 12.54 -15.37
CA ALA A 227 7.39 12.95 -15.13
C ALA A 227 8.19 11.88 -14.36
N PHE A 228 7.60 11.30 -13.30
CA PHE A 228 8.21 10.20 -12.56
C PHE A 228 8.49 8.99 -13.45
N ARG A 229 7.49 8.54 -14.21
CA ARG A 229 7.64 7.38 -15.11
C ARG A 229 8.69 7.63 -16.20
N GLN A 230 8.76 8.83 -16.75
CA GLN A 230 9.82 9.21 -17.67
C GLN A 230 11.20 9.14 -17.01
N ALA A 231 11.34 9.64 -15.78
CA ALA A 231 12.62 9.66 -15.07
C ALA A 231 13.15 8.25 -14.77
N ILE A 232 12.30 7.31 -14.32
CA ILE A 232 12.70 5.93 -14.00
C ILE A 232 13.03 5.06 -15.23
N THR A 233 12.72 5.53 -16.46
CA THR A 233 13.16 4.85 -17.70
C THR A 233 14.57 5.25 -18.14
N GLY A 234 15.24 6.14 -17.41
CA GLY A 234 16.55 6.66 -17.79
C GLY A 234 16.50 7.76 -18.84
N ALA A 235 15.32 8.32 -19.14
CA ALA A 235 15.21 9.46 -20.04
C ALA A 235 15.93 10.68 -19.44
N GLY A 236 16.67 11.40 -20.28
CA GLY A 236 17.32 12.64 -19.87
C GLY A 236 16.31 13.74 -19.57
N VAL A 237 16.50 14.44 -18.45
CA VAL A 237 15.57 15.46 -17.94
C VAL A 237 16.21 16.82 -17.69
N ALA A 238 17.56 16.89 -17.63
CA ALA A 238 18.29 18.13 -17.37
C ALA A 238 19.46 18.31 -18.35
N GLN A 239 19.67 19.55 -18.82
CA GLN A 239 20.76 19.85 -19.75
C GLN A 239 22.11 19.66 -19.07
N ALA A 240 23.00 18.88 -19.69
CA ALA A 240 24.37 18.72 -19.24
C ALA A 240 25.16 20.03 -19.31
N ASP A 241 25.97 20.32 -18.27
CA ASP A 241 27.05 21.27 -18.35
C ASP A 241 28.33 20.53 -18.76
N PRO A 242 28.88 20.75 -19.98
CA PRO A 242 30.04 19.99 -20.45
C PRO A 242 31.27 20.09 -19.58
N ARG A 243 31.39 21.15 -18.78
CA ARG A 243 32.54 21.36 -17.85
C ARG A 243 32.55 20.34 -16.72
N TYR A 244 31.37 19.87 -16.28
CA TYR A 244 31.20 18.93 -15.16
C TYR A 244 30.71 17.56 -15.59
N ALA A 245 30.14 17.45 -16.78
CA ALA A 245 29.58 16.20 -17.31
C ALA A 245 30.57 15.42 -18.21
N GLY A 246 31.88 15.60 -18.05
CA GLY A 246 32.89 14.90 -18.85
C GLY A 246 32.83 15.18 -20.33
N GLY A 247 32.35 16.38 -20.74
CA GLY A 247 32.16 16.77 -22.13
C GLY A 247 30.81 16.41 -22.73
N ALA A 248 29.89 15.75 -21.97
CA ALA A 248 28.55 15.47 -22.47
C ALA A 248 27.77 16.75 -22.72
N THR A 249 26.98 16.75 -23.82
CA THR A 249 26.22 17.93 -24.29
C THR A 249 24.71 17.68 -24.38
N GLY A 250 24.25 16.45 -24.07
CA GLY A 250 22.83 16.07 -24.12
C GLY A 250 22.11 16.27 -22.81
N LEU A 251 20.91 15.70 -22.70
CA LEU A 251 20.15 15.64 -21.46
C LEU A 251 20.67 14.52 -20.55
N LEU A 252 20.86 14.83 -19.29
CA LEU A 252 21.24 13.88 -18.23
C LEU A 252 19.99 13.26 -17.60
N PRO A 253 19.98 11.92 -17.39
CA PRO A 253 18.95 11.28 -16.56
C PRO A 253 19.23 11.52 -15.09
N VAL A 254 18.21 11.36 -14.25
CA VAL A 254 18.40 11.22 -12.79
C VAL A 254 19.14 9.91 -12.47
N GLN A 255 19.84 9.87 -11.36
CA GLN A 255 20.56 8.68 -10.88
C GLN A 255 20.24 8.44 -9.40
N PRO A 256 20.27 7.16 -8.93
CA PRO A 256 20.56 5.95 -9.71
C PRO A 256 19.40 5.53 -10.64
N GLN A 257 19.66 4.56 -11.50
CA GLN A 257 18.64 3.86 -12.29
C GLN A 257 18.52 2.41 -11.78
N SER A 258 17.29 1.90 -11.67
CA SER A 258 17.05 0.49 -11.32
C SER A 258 16.35 -0.24 -12.47
N PRO A 259 17.01 -1.24 -13.07
CA PRO A 259 16.43 -2.00 -14.18
C PRO A 259 15.13 -2.69 -13.82
N GLY A 260 14.11 -2.58 -14.68
CA GLY A 260 12.82 -3.23 -14.49
C GLY A 260 11.89 -2.55 -13.47
N LEU A 261 12.29 -1.46 -12.80
CA LEU A 261 11.42 -0.74 -11.86
C LEU A 261 10.14 -0.24 -12.54
N ALA A 262 10.22 0.20 -13.79
CA ALA A 262 9.07 0.70 -14.54
C ALA A 262 7.93 -0.33 -14.69
N GLU A 263 8.23 -1.64 -14.68
CA GLU A 263 7.25 -2.74 -14.74
C GLU A 263 6.61 -3.05 -13.38
N ARG A 264 7.15 -2.50 -12.30
CA ARG A 264 6.70 -2.70 -10.93
C ARG A 264 5.98 -1.48 -10.33
N ILE A 265 5.53 -0.58 -11.21
CA ILE A 265 4.67 0.55 -10.82
C ILE A 265 3.22 0.11 -10.89
N TRP A 266 2.47 0.45 -9.83
CA TRP A 266 1.06 0.12 -9.67
C TRP A 266 0.24 1.39 -9.55
N TRP A 267 -0.97 1.37 -10.11
CA TRP A 267 -1.91 2.46 -9.94
C TRP A 267 -3.06 2.07 -9.02
N GLY A 268 -3.25 2.83 -7.94
CA GLY A 268 -4.41 2.72 -7.06
C GLY A 268 -5.64 3.35 -7.74
N ALA A 269 -6.57 2.51 -8.20
CA ALA A 269 -7.73 2.96 -8.96
C ALA A 269 -9.02 2.87 -8.13
N GLY A 270 -9.67 4.02 -7.90
CA GLY A 270 -10.99 4.12 -7.28
C GLY A 270 -12.16 4.10 -8.27
N THR A 271 -11.91 4.03 -9.59
CA THR A 271 -12.93 3.98 -10.64
C THR A 271 -12.51 3.06 -11.78
N ARG A 272 -13.49 2.56 -12.55
CA ARG A 272 -13.25 1.78 -13.78
C ARG A 272 -12.46 2.58 -14.82
N LYS A 273 -12.74 3.87 -14.96
CA LYS A 273 -12.05 4.77 -15.89
C LYS A 273 -10.55 4.90 -15.56
N THR A 274 -10.20 5.02 -14.26
CA THR A 274 -8.80 5.16 -13.88
C THR A 274 -8.05 3.83 -13.96
N ALA A 275 -8.72 2.69 -13.86
CA ALA A 275 -8.12 1.38 -14.12
C ALA A 275 -7.78 1.21 -15.62
N VAL A 276 -8.67 1.59 -16.54
CA VAL A 276 -8.39 1.60 -17.99
C VAL A 276 -7.20 2.50 -18.30
N TRP A 277 -7.16 3.71 -17.76
CA TRP A 277 -6.03 4.63 -17.94
C TRP A 277 -4.69 4.03 -17.43
N ALA A 278 -4.71 3.32 -16.31
CA ALA A 278 -3.51 2.64 -15.81
C ALA A 278 -3.02 1.54 -16.77
N ALA A 279 -3.96 0.77 -17.33
CA ALA A 279 -3.67 -0.25 -18.33
C ALA A 279 -3.06 0.33 -19.60
N GLU A 280 -3.62 1.41 -20.14
CA GLU A 280 -3.12 2.10 -21.32
C GLU A 280 -1.67 2.57 -21.14
N LEU A 281 -1.31 2.94 -19.91
CA LEU A 281 0.05 3.36 -19.56
C LEU A 281 0.99 2.21 -19.17
N GLY A 282 0.54 0.96 -19.12
CA GLY A 282 1.37 -0.19 -18.71
C GLY A 282 1.73 -0.20 -17.22
N MET A 283 0.84 0.29 -16.34
CA MET A 283 0.97 0.18 -14.89
C MET A 283 0.10 -0.97 -14.38
N ASN A 284 0.58 -1.71 -13.38
CA ASN A 284 -0.19 -2.73 -12.67
C ASN A 284 -1.39 -2.09 -11.94
N LEU A 285 -2.41 -2.88 -11.60
CA LEU A 285 -3.62 -2.38 -10.95
C LEU A 285 -3.65 -2.74 -9.45
N MET A 286 -3.75 -1.73 -8.59
CA MET A 286 -4.26 -1.88 -7.22
C MET A 286 -5.73 -1.45 -7.20
N SER A 287 -6.67 -2.41 -7.17
CA SER A 287 -8.08 -2.09 -6.97
C SER A 287 -8.27 -1.67 -5.51
N SER A 288 -8.76 -0.44 -5.33
CA SER A 288 -8.82 0.22 -4.03
C SER A 288 -9.74 -0.52 -3.03
N THR A 289 -9.55 -0.28 -1.74
CA THR A 289 -10.47 -0.73 -0.67
C THR A 289 -11.85 -0.08 -0.74
N LEU A 290 -12.00 0.91 -1.60
CA LEU A 290 -13.26 1.59 -1.92
C LEU A 290 -13.29 1.93 -3.41
N LEU A 291 -14.48 2.04 -3.97
CA LEU A 291 -14.72 2.61 -5.28
C LEU A 291 -15.61 3.84 -5.14
N THR A 292 -15.26 4.92 -5.84
CA THR A 292 -16.06 6.16 -5.91
C THR A 292 -17.13 6.08 -7.00
N GLU A 293 -17.67 4.88 -7.20
CA GLU A 293 -18.74 4.54 -8.10
C GLU A 293 -19.69 3.61 -7.33
N ASP A 294 -20.97 3.99 -7.22
CA ASP A 294 -21.99 3.12 -6.63
C ASP A 294 -23.09 2.89 -7.66
N THR A 295 -23.21 1.64 -8.11
CA THR A 295 -24.24 1.19 -9.06
C THR A 295 -25.28 0.30 -8.40
N GLY A 296 -25.22 0.15 -7.06
CA GLY A 296 -26.12 -0.73 -6.31
C GLY A 296 -25.69 -2.20 -6.29
N VAL A 297 -24.68 -2.61 -7.07
CA VAL A 297 -24.17 -3.99 -7.03
C VAL A 297 -23.14 -4.17 -5.88
N PRO A 298 -22.89 -5.41 -5.41
CA PRO A 298 -21.90 -5.69 -4.40
C PRO A 298 -20.50 -5.16 -4.76
N PHE A 299 -19.73 -4.77 -3.76
CA PHE A 299 -18.40 -4.19 -3.95
C PHE A 299 -17.46 -5.11 -4.75
N HIS A 300 -17.45 -6.40 -4.46
CA HIS A 300 -16.60 -7.36 -5.15
C HIS A 300 -16.96 -7.53 -6.65
N GLU A 301 -18.22 -7.36 -7.00
CA GLU A 301 -18.65 -7.40 -8.41
C GLU A 301 -18.22 -6.14 -9.16
N LEU A 302 -18.32 -4.94 -8.52
CA LEU A 302 -17.80 -3.70 -9.08
C LEU A 302 -16.29 -3.77 -9.33
N GLN A 303 -15.57 -4.36 -8.38
CA GLN A 303 -14.11 -4.55 -8.54
C GLN A 303 -13.78 -5.57 -9.62
N ALA A 304 -14.54 -6.67 -9.72
CA ALA A 304 -14.35 -7.68 -10.77
C ALA A 304 -14.57 -7.06 -12.15
N GLU A 305 -15.61 -6.22 -12.33
CA GLU A 305 -15.81 -5.46 -13.57
C GLU A 305 -14.65 -4.49 -13.84
N GLN A 306 -14.15 -3.79 -12.81
CA GLN A 306 -12.99 -2.91 -12.94
C GLN A 306 -11.76 -3.67 -13.44
N ILE A 307 -11.48 -4.84 -12.86
CA ILE A 307 -10.37 -5.73 -13.24
C ILE A 307 -10.53 -6.23 -14.68
N GLN A 308 -11.73 -6.62 -15.07
CA GLN A 308 -12.01 -7.06 -16.43
C GLN A 308 -11.70 -5.95 -17.45
N ARG A 309 -12.21 -4.74 -17.22
CA ARG A 309 -11.96 -3.59 -18.10
C ARG A 309 -10.47 -3.21 -18.15
N PHE A 310 -9.78 -3.32 -17.04
CA PHE A 310 -8.32 -3.13 -17.00
C PHE A 310 -7.60 -4.14 -17.91
N ARG A 311 -7.93 -5.42 -17.81
CA ARG A 311 -7.31 -6.47 -18.63
C ARG A 311 -7.62 -6.33 -20.13
N GLU A 312 -8.84 -5.97 -20.46
CA GLU A 312 -9.24 -5.67 -21.85
C GLU A 312 -8.42 -4.50 -22.43
N ALA A 313 -8.30 -3.39 -21.68
CA ALA A 313 -7.51 -2.24 -22.08
C ALA A 313 -6.01 -2.56 -22.18
N TRP A 314 -5.49 -3.38 -21.25
CA TRP A 314 -4.10 -3.84 -21.29
C TRP A 314 -3.80 -4.66 -22.54
N ALA A 315 -4.67 -5.60 -22.88
CA ALA A 315 -4.53 -6.41 -24.09
C ALA A 315 -4.59 -5.54 -25.36
N ALA A 316 -5.48 -4.55 -25.37
CA ALA A 316 -5.60 -3.61 -26.49
C ALA A 316 -4.37 -2.70 -26.65
N ALA A 317 -3.71 -2.32 -25.55
CA ALA A 317 -2.49 -1.50 -25.54
C ALA A 317 -1.24 -2.26 -26.03
N GLY A 318 -1.25 -3.59 -25.99
CA GLY A 318 -0.15 -4.42 -26.54
C GLY A 318 1.15 -4.38 -25.75
N HIS A 319 1.10 -4.20 -24.44
CA HIS A 319 2.29 -4.24 -23.57
C HIS A 319 2.95 -5.63 -23.58
N ALA A 320 4.30 -5.66 -23.51
CA ALA A 320 5.08 -6.90 -23.59
C ALA A 320 5.03 -7.75 -22.32
N HIS A 321 4.85 -7.11 -21.13
CA HIS A 321 4.81 -7.83 -19.85
C HIS A 321 3.37 -8.17 -19.44
N VAL A 322 3.24 -9.16 -18.56
CA VAL A 322 1.95 -9.58 -18.00
C VAL A 322 1.59 -8.65 -16.84
N PRO A 323 0.38 -8.04 -16.87
CA PRO A 323 -0.03 -7.15 -15.79
C PRO A 323 -0.35 -7.93 -14.52
N ARG A 324 -0.10 -7.29 -13.38
CA ARG A 324 -0.53 -7.79 -12.08
C ARG A 324 -1.72 -6.96 -11.57
N VAL A 325 -2.58 -7.64 -10.81
CA VAL A 325 -3.77 -7.04 -10.21
C VAL A 325 -3.87 -7.41 -8.76
N SER A 326 -3.98 -6.43 -7.89
CA SER A 326 -4.23 -6.67 -6.46
C SER A 326 -5.59 -6.16 -6.01
N VAL A 327 -6.17 -6.87 -5.04
CA VAL A 327 -7.32 -6.43 -4.26
C VAL A 327 -6.97 -6.46 -2.78
N SER A 328 -7.57 -5.55 -2.00
CA SER A 328 -7.33 -5.50 -0.54
C SER A 328 -8.57 -5.97 0.22
N ARG A 329 -8.36 -6.78 1.27
CA ARG A 329 -9.44 -7.27 2.16
C ARG A 329 -9.00 -7.23 3.63
N SER A 330 -9.94 -6.90 4.50
CA SER A 330 -9.80 -7.15 5.94
C SER A 330 -10.28 -8.58 6.22
N VAL A 331 -9.33 -9.48 6.49
CA VAL A 331 -9.58 -10.90 6.77
C VAL A 331 -9.16 -11.18 8.20
N LEU A 332 -10.12 -11.47 9.08
CA LEU A 332 -9.94 -11.54 10.52
C LEU A 332 -10.44 -12.90 11.03
N PRO A 333 -9.62 -13.97 10.92
CA PRO A 333 -9.97 -15.29 11.41
C PRO A 333 -10.09 -15.30 12.95
N ILE A 334 -11.12 -15.95 13.44
CA ILE A 334 -11.32 -16.20 14.88
C ILE A 334 -10.93 -17.65 15.14
N VAL A 335 -9.75 -17.84 15.73
CA VAL A 335 -9.19 -19.16 16.05
C VAL A 335 -9.19 -19.42 17.55
N ASP A 336 -9.09 -18.38 18.36
CA ASP A 336 -9.06 -18.46 19.81
C ASP A 336 -9.84 -17.32 20.51
N GLU A 337 -9.80 -17.31 21.85
CA GLU A 337 -10.51 -16.31 22.67
C GLU A 337 -9.95 -14.89 22.48
N GLU A 338 -8.66 -14.73 22.23
CA GLU A 338 -8.05 -13.43 21.98
C GLU A 338 -8.55 -12.82 20.66
N ASP A 339 -8.62 -13.62 19.59
CA ASP A 339 -9.18 -13.21 18.31
C ASP A 339 -10.65 -12.84 18.46
N ASN A 340 -11.42 -13.66 19.21
CA ASN A 340 -12.83 -13.40 19.48
C ASN A 340 -13.01 -12.08 20.25
N TYR A 341 -12.16 -11.81 21.23
CA TYR A 341 -12.18 -10.56 21.98
C TYR A 341 -12.01 -9.33 21.08
N TYR A 342 -11.06 -9.38 20.14
CA TYR A 342 -10.79 -8.24 19.26
C TYR A 342 -11.78 -8.14 18.10
N PHE A 343 -12.27 -9.24 17.54
CA PHE A 343 -12.93 -9.23 16.24
C PHE A 343 -14.42 -9.56 16.26
N ALA A 344 -14.98 -10.21 17.29
CA ALA A 344 -16.39 -10.59 17.31
C ALA A 344 -17.36 -9.41 17.09
N GLY A 345 -17.02 -8.22 17.63
CA GLY A 345 -17.82 -7.01 17.41
C GLY A 345 -17.76 -6.46 16.00
N SER A 346 -16.70 -6.76 15.23
CA SER A 346 -16.54 -6.31 13.86
C SER A 346 -17.44 -7.07 12.90
N ALA A 347 -17.70 -8.35 13.14
CA ALA A 347 -18.62 -9.14 12.33
C ALA A 347 -20.02 -8.52 12.22
N LEU A 348 -20.50 -7.93 13.32
CA LEU A 348 -21.81 -7.29 13.37
C LEU A 348 -21.86 -5.92 12.67
N ARG A 349 -20.75 -5.18 12.69
CA ARG A 349 -20.67 -3.81 12.13
C ARG A 349 -20.22 -3.79 10.68
N ASP A 350 -19.19 -4.57 10.36
CA ASP A 350 -18.41 -4.46 9.12
C ASP A 350 -18.61 -5.65 8.17
N GLY A 351 -19.51 -6.59 8.52
CA GLY A 351 -19.77 -7.82 7.76
C GLY A 351 -20.55 -7.61 6.44
N ARG A 352 -20.80 -6.37 6.04
CA ARG A 352 -21.45 -6.00 4.77
C ARG A 352 -20.81 -4.76 4.18
N ASP A 353 -20.95 -4.60 2.86
CA ASP A 353 -20.49 -3.41 2.17
C ASP A 353 -21.16 -2.16 2.75
N GLN A 354 -20.38 -1.09 2.83
CA GLN A 354 -20.85 0.20 3.32
C GLN A 354 -20.86 1.22 2.19
N VAL A 355 -21.77 2.18 2.27
CA VAL A 355 -21.87 3.29 1.33
C VAL A 355 -21.62 4.59 2.09
N GLY A 356 -20.78 5.45 1.53
CA GLY A 356 -20.42 6.75 2.09
C GLY A 356 -20.22 7.78 1.00
N VAL A 357 -19.74 8.96 1.37
CA VAL A 357 -19.41 10.04 0.43
C VAL A 357 -17.95 10.42 0.58
N ILE A 358 -17.23 10.48 -0.53
CA ILE A 358 -15.83 10.94 -0.60
C ILE A 358 -15.73 11.97 -1.73
N ASP A 359 -15.21 13.16 -1.43
CA ASP A 359 -15.08 14.29 -2.37
C ASP A 359 -16.40 14.61 -3.11
N GLY A 360 -17.54 14.49 -2.41
CA GLY A 360 -18.87 14.70 -2.99
C GLY A 360 -19.37 13.55 -3.89
N LEU A 361 -18.60 12.48 -4.05
CA LEU A 361 -18.96 11.30 -4.81
C LEU A 361 -19.43 10.18 -3.88
N THR A 362 -20.47 9.46 -4.29
CA THR A 362 -20.88 8.24 -3.58
C THR A 362 -19.79 7.18 -3.71
N ALA A 363 -19.33 6.67 -2.58
CA ALA A 363 -18.30 5.65 -2.50
C ALA A 363 -18.85 4.38 -1.86
N ARG A 364 -18.47 3.23 -2.40
CA ARG A 364 -18.75 1.91 -1.83
C ARG A 364 -17.48 1.32 -1.26
N PHE A 365 -17.57 0.83 -0.02
CA PHE A 365 -16.49 0.21 0.73
C PHE A 365 -16.77 -1.29 0.86
N GLY A 366 -15.73 -2.10 0.71
CA GLY A 366 -15.83 -3.54 0.91
C GLY A 366 -16.02 -3.91 2.37
N LYS A 367 -16.73 -5.01 2.59
CA LYS A 367 -16.93 -5.60 3.92
C LYS A 367 -15.63 -6.14 4.52
N SER A 368 -15.62 -6.30 5.85
CA SER A 368 -14.64 -7.12 6.55
C SER A 368 -15.09 -8.59 6.59
N TYR A 369 -14.17 -9.51 6.41
CA TYR A 369 -14.36 -10.95 6.52
C TYR A 369 -13.95 -11.38 7.93
N VAL A 370 -14.93 -11.74 8.78
CA VAL A 370 -14.69 -12.05 10.19
C VAL A 370 -15.41 -13.35 10.55
N GLY A 371 -14.68 -14.32 11.10
CA GLY A 371 -15.28 -15.60 11.52
C GLY A 371 -14.29 -16.77 11.56
N ALA A 372 -14.82 -17.98 11.65
CA ALA A 372 -14.01 -19.19 11.58
C ALA A 372 -13.27 -19.30 10.24
N PRO A 373 -12.04 -19.83 10.20
CA PRO A 373 -11.22 -19.92 8.99
C PRO A 373 -11.92 -20.58 7.79
N ASP A 374 -12.64 -21.67 8.00
CA ASP A 374 -13.35 -22.38 6.92
C ASP A 374 -14.44 -21.49 6.27
N LEU A 375 -15.19 -20.76 7.11
CA LEU A 375 -16.18 -19.80 6.61
C LEU A 375 -15.53 -18.67 5.81
N LEU A 376 -14.36 -18.17 6.26
CA LEU A 376 -13.63 -17.14 5.55
C LEU A 376 -13.10 -17.64 4.21
N ALA A 377 -12.61 -18.87 4.15
CA ALA A 377 -12.18 -19.53 2.91
C ALA A 377 -13.32 -19.62 1.90
N GLU A 378 -14.51 -20.08 2.33
CA GLU A 378 -15.70 -20.13 1.48
C GLU A 378 -16.13 -18.72 0.98
N GLN A 379 -16.16 -17.73 1.87
CA GLN A 379 -16.56 -16.37 1.51
C GLN A 379 -15.57 -15.71 0.55
N LEU A 380 -14.26 -15.92 0.72
CA LEU A 380 -13.24 -15.38 -0.17
C LEU A 380 -13.22 -16.12 -1.52
N ALA A 381 -13.50 -17.41 -1.53
CA ALA A 381 -13.69 -18.18 -2.76
C ALA A 381 -14.92 -17.71 -3.57
N ALA A 382 -15.94 -17.16 -2.90
CA ALA A 382 -17.11 -16.57 -3.55
C ALA A 382 -16.92 -15.09 -3.93
N ASP A 383 -15.83 -14.44 -3.50
CA ASP A 383 -15.52 -13.05 -3.85
C ASP A 383 -14.95 -12.97 -5.27
N THR A 384 -15.76 -12.49 -6.22
CA THR A 384 -15.40 -12.46 -7.65
C THR A 384 -14.17 -11.59 -7.94
N ALA A 385 -13.90 -10.55 -7.14
CA ALA A 385 -12.71 -9.73 -7.32
C ALA A 385 -11.45 -10.43 -6.80
N VAL A 386 -11.55 -11.17 -5.68
CA VAL A 386 -10.45 -12.03 -5.19
C VAL A 386 -10.12 -13.11 -6.23
N GLN A 387 -11.13 -13.74 -6.83
CA GLN A 387 -10.93 -14.73 -7.90
C GLN A 387 -10.35 -14.12 -9.18
N ALA A 388 -10.61 -12.85 -9.43
CA ALA A 388 -10.08 -12.15 -10.59
C ALA A 388 -8.68 -11.55 -10.39
N ALA A 389 -8.19 -11.44 -9.15
CA ALA A 389 -6.88 -10.89 -8.83
C ALA A 389 -5.81 -11.99 -8.76
N ASP A 390 -4.55 -11.61 -8.95
CA ASP A 390 -3.38 -12.46 -8.69
C ASP A 390 -2.74 -12.21 -7.31
N THR A 391 -3.02 -11.05 -6.70
CA THR A 391 -2.44 -10.62 -5.44
C THR A 391 -3.53 -10.18 -4.45
N LEU A 392 -3.57 -10.80 -3.27
CA LEU A 392 -4.45 -10.41 -2.17
C LEU A 392 -3.64 -9.65 -1.11
N LEU A 393 -4.01 -8.41 -0.85
CA LEU A 393 -3.44 -7.59 0.21
C LEU A 393 -4.34 -7.60 1.45
N LEU A 394 -3.84 -8.16 2.53
CA LEU A 394 -4.53 -8.29 3.82
C LEU A 394 -4.35 -7.01 4.63
N THR A 395 -5.41 -6.26 4.89
CA THR A 395 -5.31 -5.10 5.78
C THR A 395 -5.13 -5.58 7.23
N VAL A 396 -4.07 -5.11 7.88
CA VAL A 396 -3.74 -5.53 9.25
C VAL A 396 -4.03 -4.45 10.28
N PRO A 397 -4.57 -4.80 11.45
CA PRO A 397 -4.78 -3.88 12.57
C PRO A 397 -3.45 -3.60 13.28
N ASN A 398 -2.58 -2.78 12.67
CA ASN A 398 -1.21 -2.55 13.15
C ASN A 398 -1.13 -2.07 14.61
N GLN A 399 -2.19 -1.43 15.14
CA GLN A 399 -2.22 -1.00 16.54
C GLN A 399 -2.17 -2.15 17.54
N LEU A 400 -2.50 -3.38 17.13
CA LEU A 400 -2.41 -4.56 18.01
C LEU A 400 -0.98 -5.09 18.16
N GLY A 401 0.00 -4.49 17.46
CA GLY A 401 1.43 -4.80 17.58
C GLY A 401 1.88 -5.96 16.70
N VAL A 402 3.19 -6.22 16.72
CA VAL A 402 3.84 -7.20 15.81
C VAL A 402 3.36 -8.62 16.08
N ASP A 403 3.41 -9.06 17.35
CA ASP A 403 3.09 -10.46 17.72
C ASP A 403 1.67 -10.85 17.30
N PHE A 404 0.70 -9.94 17.55
CA PHE A 404 -0.67 -10.19 17.16
C PHE A 404 -0.85 -10.24 15.65
N ASN A 405 -0.25 -9.30 14.92
CA ASN A 405 -0.36 -9.26 13.46
C ASN A 405 0.40 -10.42 12.79
N ALA A 406 1.52 -10.86 13.35
CA ALA A 406 2.22 -12.07 12.89
C ALA A 406 1.36 -13.34 13.11
N LYS A 407 0.71 -13.47 14.30
CA LYS A 407 -0.26 -14.54 14.56
C LYS A 407 -1.43 -14.49 13.57
N LEU A 408 -1.99 -13.30 13.32
CA LEU A 408 -3.07 -13.11 12.34
C LEU A 408 -2.67 -13.59 10.94
N LEU A 409 -1.50 -13.16 10.45
CA LEU A 409 -0.97 -13.58 9.16
C LEU A 409 -0.70 -15.10 9.14
N GLY A 410 -0.14 -15.66 10.22
CA GLY A 410 0.08 -17.09 10.38
C GLY A 410 -1.21 -17.90 10.28
N ASN A 411 -2.28 -17.46 10.95
CA ASN A 411 -3.60 -18.09 10.88
C ASN A 411 -4.18 -18.05 9.46
N ILE A 412 -4.01 -16.93 8.74
CA ILE A 412 -4.49 -16.82 7.35
C ILE A 412 -3.68 -17.74 6.43
N VAL A 413 -2.36 -17.73 6.54
CA VAL A 413 -1.45 -18.57 5.73
C VAL A 413 -1.73 -20.06 5.95
N GLN A 414 -2.01 -20.45 7.19
CA GLN A 414 -2.22 -21.85 7.53
C GLN A 414 -3.62 -22.35 7.18
N PHE A 415 -4.66 -21.56 7.42
CA PHE A 415 -6.04 -22.05 7.42
C PHE A 415 -6.91 -21.50 6.29
N VAL A 416 -6.57 -20.35 5.72
CA VAL A 416 -7.42 -19.68 4.71
C VAL A 416 -6.78 -19.67 3.34
N ALA A 417 -5.52 -19.31 3.23
CA ALA A 417 -4.82 -19.13 1.96
C ALA A 417 -4.76 -20.38 1.06
N PRO A 418 -4.58 -21.61 1.58
CA PRO A 418 -4.57 -22.81 0.75
C PRO A 418 -5.87 -23.02 -0.02
N ALA A 419 -7.02 -22.68 0.55
CA ALA A 419 -8.31 -22.78 -0.11
C ALA A 419 -8.49 -21.80 -1.28
N LEU A 420 -7.67 -20.76 -1.35
CA LEU A 420 -7.62 -19.80 -2.46
C LEU A 420 -6.63 -20.21 -3.56
N GLY A 421 -5.98 -21.37 -3.41
CA GLY A 421 -4.97 -21.86 -4.35
C GLY A 421 -3.56 -21.33 -4.09
N TRP A 422 -3.37 -20.55 -3.02
CA TRP A 422 -2.04 -20.07 -2.64
C TRP A 422 -1.22 -21.16 -1.96
N SER A 423 0.05 -21.25 -2.31
CA SER A 423 1.02 -22.17 -1.69
C SER A 423 2.36 -21.47 -1.51
N ARG A 424 3.06 -21.81 -0.42
CA ARG A 424 4.42 -21.34 -0.16
C ARG A 424 5.40 -21.75 -1.25
#